data_aa7212a17eab7ab0fd20d15f9f69b84b
#
_entry.id   aa7212a17eab7ab0fd20d15f9f69b84b
#
_cell.length_a   1.000
_cell.length_b   1.000
_cell.length_c   1.000
_cell.angle_alpha   90.00
_cell.angle_beta   90.00
_cell.angle_gamma   90.00
#
_symmetry.space_group_name_H-M   'P 1'
#
loop_
_entity.id
_entity.type
_entity.pdbx_description
1 polymer ?
#
loop_
_entity_poly.entity_id
_entity_poly.type
_entity_poly.pdbx_seq_one_letter_code
_entity_poly.pdbx_strand_id
1 'polypeptide(L)'
;MSLYEKLNNYLSEAETWIAANITGTETLAAISADNEDMTRPLLCRIAVCHALLFAIPSLDLVLTPNGFGIVNNQNIVPASKERVERLIATIEKQRDDTIILLLEKLRKKAQWVDSDAGRYWAETLFPNIDVCERMGIKEHLWDGYQRLRPQIIAIETLIANGFISPELMHDLHDYQFGDMCNSLSADAKSAWAYLLTRLQSEVLYQLGGQPPRQQYLADLVNFIRNNIGLFQQWAESDTAKLYTPPVFVNKKEAQGYFF
;
A
#
# COMPACT_ATOMS: atom_id res chain seq x y z
N MET A 1 7.33 11.00 -38.39
CA MET A 1 7.03 11.12 -36.96
C MET A 1 7.74 9.99 -36.24
N SER A 2 8.65 10.33 -35.34
CA SER A 2 9.43 9.34 -34.57
C SER A 2 8.51 8.69 -33.50
N LEU A 3 8.93 7.52 -33.00
CA LEU A 3 8.19 6.88 -31.87
C LEU A 3 8.11 7.82 -30.66
N TYR A 4 9.18 8.57 -30.39
CA TYR A 4 9.23 9.57 -29.32
C TYR A 4 8.15 10.65 -29.47
N GLU A 5 7.96 11.21 -30.66
CA GLU A 5 6.91 12.21 -30.91
C GLU A 5 5.50 11.64 -30.67
N LYS A 6 5.30 10.37 -31.02
CA LYS A 6 4.01 9.69 -30.76
C LYS A 6 3.76 9.44 -29.27
N LEU A 7 4.81 9.19 -28.50
CA LEU A 7 4.71 8.89 -27.07
C LEU A 7 4.69 10.14 -26.18
N ASN A 8 5.04 11.30 -26.69
CA ASN A 8 5.24 12.51 -25.87
C ASN A 8 3.98 12.89 -25.06
N ASN A 9 2.79 12.81 -25.68
CA ASN A 9 1.54 13.10 -24.97
C ASN A 9 1.28 12.08 -23.87
N TYR A 10 1.52 10.81 -24.13
CA TYR A 10 1.34 9.73 -23.14
C TYR A 10 2.34 9.81 -21.98
N LEU A 11 3.55 10.36 -22.22
CA LEU A 11 4.52 10.60 -21.15
C LEU A 11 4.03 11.66 -20.17
N SER A 12 3.44 12.75 -20.66
CA SER A 12 2.85 13.79 -19.81
C SER A 12 1.67 13.26 -18.99
N GLU A 13 0.84 12.40 -19.60
CA GLU A 13 -0.25 11.72 -18.89
C GLU A 13 0.31 10.77 -17.82
N ALA A 14 1.37 10.03 -18.12
CA ALA A 14 2.03 9.14 -17.17
C ALA A 14 2.63 9.89 -15.98
N GLU A 15 3.27 11.04 -16.20
CA GLU A 15 3.78 11.90 -15.13
C GLU A 15 2.65 12.41 -14.23
N THR A 16 1.54 12.83 -14.83
CA THR A 16 0.34 13.24 -14.09
C THR A 16 -0.22 12.10 -13.25
N TRP A 17 -0.28 10.88 -13.82
CA TRP A 17 -0.73 9.70 -13.10
C TRP A 17 0.20 9.35 -11.93
N ILE A 18 1.53 9.41 -12.11
CA ILE A 18 2.52 9.19 -11.04
C ILE A 18 2.33 10.20 -9.91
N ALA A 19 2.17 11.48 -10.25
CA ALA A 19 1.94 12.53 -9.27
C ALA A 19 0.65 12.30 -8.47
N ALA A 20 -0.43 11.94 -9.16
CA ALA A 20 -1.74 11.75 -8.53
C ALA A 20 -1.81 10.50 -7.63
N ASN A 21 -1.08 9.43 -7.98
CA ASN A 21 -1.28 8.11 -7.36
C ASN A 21 -0.10 7.64 -6.48
N ILE A 22 1.10 8.18 -6.67
CA ILE A 22 2.30 7.63 -6.01
C ILE A 22 3.08 8.70 -5.24
N THR A 23 3.47 9.79 -5.91
CA THR A 23 4.47 10.70 -5.34
C THR A 23 3.93 11.97 -4.73
N GLY A 24 2.77 12.44 -5.18
CA GLY A 24 2.39 13.84 -5.03
C GLY A 24 3.17 14.74 -6.00
N THR A 25 2.62 15.92 -6.29
CA THR A 25 3.20 16.86 -7.26
C THR A 25 4.54 17.44 -6.81
N GLU A 26 4.65 17.80 -5.52
CA GLU A 26 5.85 18.41 -4.97
C GLU A 26 7.03 17.44 -4.95
N THR A 27 6.80 16.20 -4.51
CA THR A 27 7.85 15.17 -4.48
C THR A 27 8.31 14.80 -5.90
N LEU A 28 7.37 14.68 -6.84
CA LEU A 28 7.71 14.43 -8.25
C LEU A 28 8.61 15.55 -8.80
N ALA A 29 8.25 16.81 -8.56
CA ALA A 29 9.02 17.96 -9.00
C ALA A 29 10.42 17.98 -8.36
N ALA A 30 10.53 17.73 -7.07
CA ALA A 30 11.80 17.67 -6.35
C ALA A 30 12.74 16.59 -6.90
N ILE A 31 12.23 15.36 -7.11
CA ILE A 31 13.02 14.26 -7.69
C ILE A 31 13.41 14.56 -9.13
N SER A 32 12.52 15.17 -9.90
CA SER A 32 12.80 15.50 -11.32
C SER A 32 13.86 16.59 -11.48
N ALA A 33 13.96 17.50 -10.51
CA ALA A 33 14.97 18.56 -10.48
C ALA A 33 16.36 18.05 -10.06
N ASP A 34 16.45 16.97 -9.29
CA ASP A 34 17.70 16.38 -8.83
C ASP A 34 18.14 15.24 -9.73
N ASN A 35 19.22 15.50 -10.50
CA ASN A 35 19.78 14.50 -11.41
C ASN A 35 20.48 13.32 -10.70
N GLU A 36 20.86 13.49 -9.44
CA GLU A 36 21.55 12.48 -8.65
C GLU A 36 20.59 11.67 -7.76
N ASP A 37 19.31 12.04 -7.73
CA ASP A 37 18.32 11.30 -6.94
C ASP A 37 18.15 9.87 -7.46
N MET A 38 18.45 8.92 -6.59
CA MET A 38 18.41 7.48 -6.88
C MET A 38 17.00 6.95 -7.20
N THR A 39 15.94 7.74 -6.96
CA THR A 39 14.55 7.37 -7.29
C THR A 39 14.15 7.85 -8.68
N ARG A 40 14.87 8.82 -9.26
CA ARG A 40 14.58 9.36 -10.60
C ARG A 40 14.56 8.30 -11.72
N PRO A 41 15.55 7.38 -11.82
CA PRO A 41 15.49 6.31 -12.82
C PRO A 41 14.25 5.41 -12.69
N LEU A 42 13.77 5.18 -11.48
CA LEU A 42 12.56 4.40 -11.23
C LEU A 42 11.32 5.16 -11.73
N LEU A 43 11.23 6.46 -11.45
CA LEU A 43 10.15 7.31 -11.96
C LEU A 43 10.11 7.32 -13.49
N CYS A 44 11.26 7.54 -14.14
CA CYS A 44 11.36 7.51 -15.59
C CYS A 44 10.91 6.16 -16.17
N ARG A 45 11.29 5.05 -15.54
CA ARG A 45 10.88 3.71 -15.96
C ARG A 45 9.38 3.49 -15.82
N ILE A 46 8.78 3.91 -14.71
CA ILE A 46 7.32 3.85 -14.51
C ILE A 46 6.62 4.69 -15.56
N ALA A 47 7.08 5.94 -15.81
CA ALA A 47 6.50 6.83 -16.81
C ALA A 47 6.51 6.22 -18.21
N VAL A 48 7.66 5.66 -18.63
CA VAL A 48 7.78 5.00 -19.93
C VAL A 48 6.88 3.77 -20.03
N CYS A 49 6.87 2.90 -19.02
CA CYS A 49 6.01 1.72 -19.01
C CYS A 49 4.53 2.11 -19.07
N HIS A 50 4.11 3.08 -18.25
CA HIS A 50 2.72 3.55 -18.20
C HIS A 50 2.31 4.18 -19.54
N ALA A 51 3.15 5.05 -20.12
CA ALA A 51 2.91 5.65 -21.44
C ALA A 51 2.76 4.60 -22.54
N LEU A 52 3.60 3.56 -22.54
CA LEU A 52 3.51 2.47 -23.51
C LEU A 52 2.22 1.67 -23.37
N LEU A 53 1.77 1.36 -22.16
CA LEU A 53 0.51 0.66 -21.91
C LEU A 53 -0.70 1.38 -22.52
N PHE A 54 -0.71 2.72 -22.48
CA PHE A 54 -1.76 3.53 -23.09
C PHE A 54 -1.58 3.73 -24.61
N ALA A 55 -0.35 3.77 -25.07
CA ALA A 55 -0.06 3.99 -26.49
C ALA A 55 -0.26 2.74 -27.35
N ILE A 56 0.10 1.54 -26.86
CA ILE A 56 0.09 0.29 -27.64
C ILE A 56 -1.27 0.04 -28.32
N PRO A 57 -2.43 0.16 -27.66
CA PRO A 57 -3.73 -0.08 -28.31
C PRO A 57 -4.06 0.89 -29.45
N SER A 58 -3.40 2.05 -29.49
CA SER A 58 -3.63 3.09 -30.50
C SER A 58 -2.57 3.14 -31.61
N LEU A 59 -1.44 2.43 -31.45
CA LEU A 59 -0.31 2.51 -32.38
C LEU A 59 -0.53 1.78 -33.70
N ASP A 60 -1.37 0.78 -33.74
CA ASP A 60 -1.74 0.01 -34.92
C ASP A 60 -3.05 0.49 -35.59
N LEU A 61 -3.74 1.43 -34.95
CA LEU A 61 -4.97 2.01 -35.48
C LEU A 61 -4.70 3.31 -36.24
N VAL A 62 -5.19 3.36 -37.49
CA VAL A 62 -5.17 4.58 -38.31
C VAL A 62 -6.60 5.07 -38.47
N LEU A 63 -6.82 6.35 -38.13
CA LEU A 63 -8.08 7.03 -38.42
C LEU A 63 -8.14 7.31 -39.93
N THR A 64 -9.11 6.72 -40.62
CA THR A 64 -9.41 6.99 -42.03
C THR A 64 -10.74 7.72 -42.13
N PRO A 65 -11.02 8.39 -43.27
CA PRO A 65 -12.34 9.04 -43.48
C PRO A 65 -13.55 8.12 -43.31
N ASN A 66 -13.34 6.81 -43.42
CA ASN A 66 -14.39 5.78 -43.33
C ASN A 66 -14.36 4.99 -42.00
N GLY A 67 -13.55 5.39 -41.02
CA GLY A 67 -13.41 4.74 -39.72
C GLY A 67 -11.97 4.33 -39.38
N PHE A 68 -11.82 3.41 -38.45
CA PHE A 68 -10.49 2.92 -38.05
C PHE A 68 -9.99 1.84 -39.01
N GLY A 69 -8.74 1.95 -39.44
CA GLY A 69 -8.03 0.97 -40.26
C GLY A 69 -6.77 0.45 -39.56
N ILE A 70 -6.26 -0.70 -40.01
CA ILE A 70 -4.98 -1.27 -39.58
C ILE A 70 -3.92 -0.91 -40.61
N VAL A 71 -2.73 -0.48 -40.18
CA VAL A 71 -1.61 -0.25 -41.09
C VAL A 71 -1.09 -1.61 -41.58
N ASN A 72 -1.35 -1.90 -42.84
CA ASN A 72 -0.77 -3.06 -43.51
C ASN A 72 0.21 -2.58 -44.54
N ASN A 73 1.52 -2.72 -44.29
CA ASN A 73 2.57 -2.36 -45.23
C ASN A 73 3.09 -3.64 -45.85
N GLN A 74 3.45 -3.61 -47.14
CA GLN A 74 3.91 -4.78 -47.89
C GLN A 74 5.10 -5.53 -47.24
N ASN A 75 5.83 -4.88 -46.34
CA ASN A 75 7.01 -5.42 -45.66
C ASN A 75 6.82 -5.69 -44.15
N ILE A 76 5.66 -5.36 -43.56
CA ILE A 76 5.42 -5.52 -42.14
C ILE A 76 4.04 -6.15 -41.94
N VAL A 77 4.01 -7.35 -41.35
CA VAL A 77 2.77 -8.03 -40.99
C VAL A 77 2.39 -7.59 -39.57
N PRO A 78 1.11 -7.25 -39.31
CA PRO A 78 0.65 -6.93 -37.95
C PRO A 78 1.02 -8.03 -36.96
N ALA A 79 1.43 -7.64 -35.75
CA ALA A 79 1.70 -8.60 -34.69
C ALA A 79 0.43 -9.38 -34.33
N SER A 80 0.55 -10.68 -34.03
CA SER A 80 -0.60 -11.43 -33.53
C SER A 80 -1.07 -10.89 -32.18
N LYS A 81 -2.37 -10.99 -31.91
CA LYS A 81 -2.98 -10.57 -30.65
C LYS A 81 -2.25 -11.12 -29.41
N GLU A 82 -1.90 -12.40 -29.43
CA GLU A 82 -1.14 -13.04 -28.34
C GLU A 82 0.23 -12.43 -28.07
N ARG A 83 0.92 -11.97 -29.12
CA ARG A 83 2.22 -11.29 -28.97
C ARG A 83 2.07 -9.91 -28.36
N VAL A 84 1.02 -9.18 -28.75
CA VAL A 84 0.71 -7.86 -28.18
C VAL A 84 0.29 -8.00 -26.72
N GLU A 85 -0.58 -8.94 -26.38
CA GLU A 85 -1.01 -9.22 -25.00
C GLU A 85 0.19 -9.60 -24.11
N ARG A 86 1.08 -10.45 -24.61
CA ARG A 86 2.30 -10.82 -23.87
C ARG A 86 3.23 -9.61 -23.65
N LEU A 87 3.35 -8.74 -24.64
CA LEU A 87 4.13 -7.50 -24.50
C LEU A 87 3.51 -6.58 -23.45
N ILE A 88 2.19 -6.38 -23.48
CA ILE A 88 1.45 -5.59 -22.50
C ILE A 88 1.69 -6.15 -21.10
N ALA A 89 1.47 -7.44 -20.88
CA ALA A 89 1.69 -8.09 -19.59
C ALA A 89 3.14 -7.94 -19.09
N THR A 90 4.12 -8.00 -20.00
CA THR A 90 5.53 -7.79 -19.65
C THR A 90 5.80 -6.36 -19.20
N ILE A 91 5.28 -5.36 -19.93
CA ILE A 91 5.45 -3.94 -19.61
C ILE A 91 4.73 -3.61 -18.28
N GLU A 92 3.54 -4.15 -18.10
CA GLU A 92 2.75 -3.97 -16.89
C GLU A 92 3.48 -4.54 -15.66
N LYS A 93 3.99 -5.77 -15.77
CA LYS A 93 4.82 -6.35 -14.72
C LYS A 93 6.04 -5.49 -14.41
N GLN A 94 6.75 -4.99 -15.42
CA GLN A 94 7.89 -4.10 -15.21
C GLN A 94 7.52 -2.79 -14.52
N ARG A 95 6.35 -2.21 -14.83
CA ARG A 95 5.81 -1.05 -14.14
C ARG A 95 5.57 -1.37 -12.67
N ASP A 96 4.86 -2.43 -12.39
CA ASP A 96 4.45 -2.81 -11.04
C ASP A 96 5.65 -3.18 -10.16
N ASP A 97 6.59 -3.98 -10.67
CA ASP A 97 7.86 -4.29 -9.99
C ASP A 97 8.64 -2.99 -9.67
N THR A 98 8.60 -2.01 -10.58
CA THR A 98 9.30 -0.73 -10.38
C THR A 98 8.57 0.14 -9.36
N ILE A 99 7.24 0.11 -9.30
CA ILE A 99 6.43 0.80 -8.28
C ILE A 99 6.77 0.26 -6.89
N ILE A 100 6.87 -1.07 -6.72
CA ILE A 100 7.28 -1.69 -5.45
C ILE A 100 8.61 -1.09 -4.97
N LEU A 101 9.61 -1.07 -5.84
CA LEU A 101 10.93 -0.52 -5.51
C LEU A 101 10.89 0.99 -5.23
N LEU A 102 10.08 1.74 -5.96
CA LEU A 102 9.93 3.18 -5.75
C LEU A 102 9.33 3.47 -4.37
N LEU A 103 8.24 2.80 -4.01
CA LEU A 103 7.58 2.98 -2.72
C LEU A 103 8.52 2.65 -1.55
N GLU A 104 9.35 1.61 -1.67
CA GLU A 104 10.39 1.30 -0.67
C GLU A 104 11.44 2.40 -0.50
N LYS A 105 11.73 3.14 -1.55
CA LYS A 105 12.65 4.28 -1.49
C LYS A 105 11.97 5.53 -0.97
N LEU A 106 10.75 5.80 -1.41
CA LEU A 106 9.98 6.99 -1.03
C LEU A 106 9.69 7.01 0.47
N ARG A 107 9.36 5.88 1.10
CA ARG A 107 9.11 5.81 2.55
C ARG A 107 10.31 6.22 3.42
N LYS A 108 11.50 6.35 2.85
CA LYS A 108 12.71 6.85 3.52
C LYS A 108 12.93 8.35 3.33
N LYS A 109 12.07 9.02 2.58
CA LYS A 109 12.12 10.46 2.30
C LYS A 109 11.10 11.16 3.19
N ALA A 110 11.55 11.90 4.21
CA ALA A 110 10.66 12.60 5.16
C ALA A 110 9.63 13.48 4.45
N GLN A 111 10.05 14.26 3.43
CA GLN A 111 9.14 15.11 2.67
C GLN A 111 7.97 14.33 2.02
N TRP A 112 8.21 13.10 1.55
CA TRP A 112 7.14 12.29 0.98
C TRP A 112 6.26 11.67 2.06
N VAL A 113 6.88 11.19 3.15
CA VAL A 113 6.14 10.60 4.30
C VAL A 113 5.12 11.59 4.86
N ASP A 114 5.48 12.86 4.97
CA ASP A 114 4.62 13.93 5.50
C ASP A 114 3.58 14.45 4.48
N SER A 115 3.69 14.06 3.21
CA SER A 115 2.77 14.46 2.15
C SER A 115 1.46 13.67 2.18
N ASP A 116 0.41 14.20 1.54
CA ASP A 116 -0.86 13.49 1.37
C ASP A 116 -0.69 12.15 0.63
N ALA A 117 0.24 12.10 -0.34
CA ALA A 117 0.58 10.86 -1.04
C ALA A 117 1.20 9.83 -0.08
N GLY A 118 2.17 10.24 0.76
CA GLY A 118 2.76 9.37 1.77
C GLY A 118 1.72 8.87 2.78
N ARG A 119 0.86 9.75 3.27
CA ARG A 119 -0.25 9.40 4.19
C ARG A 119 -1.20 8.37 3.59
N TYR A 120 -1.55 8.50 2.30
CA TYR A 120 -2.36 7.50 1.62
C TYR A 120 -1.75 6.09 1.70
N TRP A 121 -0.43 5.97 1.52
CA TRP A 121 0.28 4.70 1.61
C TRP A 121 0.50 4.24 3.06
N ALA A 122 0.60 5.18 4.00
CA ALA A 122 0.74 4.89 5.42
C ALA A 122 -0.57 4.48 6.11
N GLU A 123 -1.73 4.62 5.48
CA GLU A 123 -3.05 4.37 6.08
C GLU A 123 -3.35 2.89 6.34
N THR A 124 -2.48 1.97 5.90
CA THR A 124 -2.67 0.53 6.10
C THR A 124 -1.38 -0.16 6.55
N LEU A 125 -1.51 -1.34 7.14
CA LEU A 125 -0.39 -2.21 7.47
C LEU A 125 0.35 -2.77 6.23
N PHE A 126 -0.07 -2.39 5.03
CA PHE A 126 0.50 -2.83 3.75
C PHE A 126 0.79 -1.61 2.86
N PRO A 127 1.89 -0.91 3.13
CA PRO A 127 2.23 0.35 2.45
C PRO A 127 2.82 0.15 1.05
N ASN A 128 2.52 -0.96 0.39
CA ASN A 128 3.05 -1.29 -0.93
C ASN A 128 2.12 -2.28 -1.66
N ILE A 129 2.20 -2.30 -2.99
CA ILE A 129 1.40 -3.20 -3.83
C ILE A 129 1.89 -4.66 -3.79
N ASP A 130 3.03 -4.95 -3.17
CA ASP A 130 3.57 -6.30 -2.96
C ASP A 130 2.65 -7.20 -2.13
N VAL A 131 1.72 -6.64 -1.36
CA VAL A 131 0.67 -7.39 -0.68
C VAL A 131 -0.14 -8.27 -1.65
N CYS A 132 -0.28 -7.85 -2.91
CA CYS A 132 -0.93 -8.64 -3.95
C CYS A 132 -0.19 -9.97 -4.19
N GLU A 133 1.14 -9.95 -4.24
CA GLU A 133 1.95 -11.17 -4.40
C GLU A 133 1.77 -12.11 -3.20
N ARG A 134 1.70 -11.56 -1.98
CA ARG A 134 1.41 -12.32 -0.75
C ARG A 134 0.02 -12.96 -0.77
N MET A 135 -0.93 -12.39 -1.50
CA MET A 135 -2.26 -12.94 -1.77
C MET A 135 -2.31 -13.87 -2.98
N GLY A 136 -1.17 -14.14 -3.63
CA GLY A 136 -1.08 -15.01 -4.81
C GLY A 136 -1.47 -14.34 -6.13
N ILE A 137 -1.69 -13.03 -6.14
CA ILE A 137 -1.94 -12.24 -7.36
C ILE A 137 -0.58 -11.95 -7.99
N LYS A 138 -0.36 -12.44 -9.22
CA LYS A 138 0.95 -12.34 -9.90
C LYS A 138 0.98 -11.33 -11.05
N GLU A 139 -0.18 -10.89 -11.50
CA GLU A 139 -0.37 -9.97 -12.62
C GLU A 139 -1.31 -8.85 -12.19
N HIS A 140 -1.22 -7.68 -12.84
CA HIS A 140 -2.06 -6.52 -12.55
C HIS A 140 -2.01 -6.11 -11.06
N LEU A 141 -0.79 -6.04 -10.47
CA LEU A 141 -0.61 -5.79 -9.03
C LEU A 141 -1.20 -4.44 -8.63
N TRP A 142 -1.04 -3.42 -9.47
CA TRP A 142 -1.63 -2.10 -9.22
C TRP A 142 -3.16 -2.19 -9.04
N ASP A 143 -3.84 -2.78 -10.02
CA ASP A 143 -5.31 -2.91 -9.98
C ASP A 143 -5.76 -3.86 -8.88
N GLY A 144 -4.96 -4.88 -8.61
CA GLY A 144 -5.13 -5.79 -7.47
C GLY A 144 -5.14 -5.04 -6.15
N TYR A 145 -4.13 -4.19 -5.94
CA TYR A 145 -4.02 -3.38 -4.73
C TYR A 145 -5.19 -2.41 -4.56
N GLN A 146 -5.60 -1.73 -5.63
CA GLN A 146 -6.76 -0.82 -5.56
C GLN A 146 -8.05 -1.54 -5.12
N ARG A 147 -8.21 -2.81 -5.49
CA ARG A 147 -9.35 -3.65 -5.06
C ARG A 147 -9.20 -4.18 -3.63
N LEU A 148 -7.98 -4.51 -3.20
CA LEU A 148 -7.72 -5.05 -1.86
C LEU A 148 -7.73 -3.95 -0.79
N ARG A 149 -7.25 -2.75 -1.10
CA ARG A 149 -7.06 -1.67 -0.12
C ARG A 149 -8.31 -1.35 0.71
N PRO A 150 -9.51 -1.17 0.13
CA PRO A 150 -10.72 -0.94 0.94
C PRO A 150 -11.06 -2.09 1.88
N GLN A 151 -10.76 -3.34 1.47
CA GLN A 151 -10.98 -4.52 2.30
C GLN A 151 -9.95 -4.57 3.44
N ILE A 152 -8.69 -4.23 3.17
CA ILE A 152 -7.63 -4.10 4.18
C ILE A 152 -8.07 -3.11 5.25
N ILE A 153 -8.46 -1.89 4.87
CA ILE A 153 -8.92 -0.83 5.79
C ILE A 153 -10.11 -1.32 6.63
N ALA A 154 -11.08 -1.99 6.02
CA ALA A 154 -12.24 -2.50 6.74
C ALA A 154 -11.85 -3.55 7.80
N ILE A 155 -10.97 -4.50 7.45
CA ILE A 155 -10.48 -5.53 8.37
C ILE A 155 -9.66 -4.90 9.49
N GLU A 156 -8.73 -4.00 9.17
CA GLU A 156 -7.90 -3.29 10.16
C GLU A 156 -8.76 -2.47 11.12
N THR A 157 -9.79 -1.81 10.63
CA THR A 157 -10.75 -1.06 11.46
C THR A 157 -11.48 -1.98 12.45
N LEU A 158 -11.92 -3.15 12.02
CA LEU A 158 -12.57 -4.13 12.90
C LEU A 158 -11.60 -4.66 13.97
N ILE A 159 -10.36 -4.97 13.58
CA ILE A 159 -9.32 -5.42 14.51
C ILE A 159 -8.96 -4.31 15.50
N ALA A 160 -8.80 -3.07 15.03
CA ALA A 160 -8.50 -1.92 15.87
C ALA A 160 -9.58 -1.73 16.95
N ASN A 161 -10.83 -1.60 16.54
CA ASN A 161 -11.93 -1.35 17.47
C ASN A 161 -12.18 -2.50 18.47
N GLY A 162 -11.94 -3.76 18.03
CA GLY A 162 -12.23 -4.92 18.85
C GLY A 162 -11.08 -5.41 19.73
N PHE A 163 -9.82 -5.15 19.36
CA PHE A 163 -8.66 -5.82 19.99
C PHE A 163 -7.48 -4.91 20.26
N ILE A 164 -7.03 -4.15 19.23
CA ILE A 164 -5.71 -3.48 19.24
C ILE A 164 -5.80 -2.01 19.65
N SER A 165 -6.90 -1.36 19.53
CA SER A 165 -7.24 0.06 19.56
C SER A 165 -6.87 0.84 18.30
N PRO A 166 -7.68 1.86 17.93
CA PRO A 166 -7.37 2.75 16.81
C PRO A 166 -6.05 3.49 16.98
N GLU A 167 -5.72 3.92 18.20
CA GLU A 167 -4.51 4.65 18.51
C GLU A 167 -3.27 3.77 18.30
N LEU A 168 -3.27 2.54 18.82
CA LEU A 168 -2.15 1.63 18.61
C LEU A 168 -2.05 1.18 17.14
N MET A 169 -3.17 1.04 16.44
CA MET A 169 -3.16 0.74 15.00
C MET A 169 -2.51 1.88 14.21
N HIS A 170 -2.82 3.13 14.54
CA HIS A 170 -2.19 4.30 13.94
C HIS A 170 -0.67 4.32 14.20
N ASP A 171 -0.24 4.08 15.42
CA ASP A 171 1.18 3.99 15.76
C ASP A 171 1.89 2.85 15.01
N LEU A 172 1.21 1.73 14.73
CA LEU A 172 1.76 0.65 13.91
C LEU A 172 1.93 1.06 12.44
N HIS A 173 1.04 1.88 11.92
CA HIS A 173 1.20 2.47 10.59
C HIS A 173 2.45 3.38 10.58
N ASP A 174 2.60 4.27 11.56
CA ASP A 174 3.75 5.16 11.69
C ASP A 174 5.06 4.40 11.92
N TYR A 175 5.03 3.30 12.68
CA TYR A 175 6.18 2.43 12.89
C TYR A 175 6.78 1.90 11.58
N GLN A 176 5.95 1.61 10.59
CA GLN A 176 6.41 1.13 9.28
C GLN A 176 7.00 2.24 8.41
N PHE A 177 6.56 3.48 8.59
CA PHE A 177 6.85 4.59 7.67
C PHE A 177 7.87 5.57 8.19
N GLY A 178 7.96 5.76 9.51
CA GLY A 178 8.64 6.91 10.08
C GLY A 178 9.92 6.60 10.84
N ASP A 179 10.46 7.65 11.43
CA ASP A 179 11.62 7.59 12.31
C ASP A 179 11.33 6.95 13.68
N MET A 180 10.06 6.61 13.97
CA MET A 180 9.67 5.98 15.21
C MET A 180 10.48 4.72 15.47
N CYS A 181 10.69 3.90 14.46
CA CYS A 181 11.52 2.70 14.57
C CYS A 181 12.96 3.02 15.00
N ASN A 182 13.52 4.17 14.60
CA ASN A 182 14.90 4.53 14.90
C ASN A 182 15.11 4.91 16.38
N SER A 183 14.09 5.46 17.03
CA SER A 183 14.13 5.91 18.43
C SER A 183 13.90 4.80 19.46
N LEU A 184 13.40 3.63 19.05
CA LEU A 184 13.08 2.53 19.95
C LEU A 184 14.31 1.71 20.35
N SER A 185 14.28 1.15 21.56
CA SER A 185 15.26 0.14 22.01
C SER A 185 15.15 -1.14 21.19
N ALA A 186 16.16 -2.02 21.23
CA ALA A 186 16.17 -3.28 20.50
C ALA A 186 14.98 -4.18 20.90
N ASP A 187 14.66 -4.24 22.19
CA ASP A 187 13.55 -5.05 22.69
C ASP A 187 12.19 -4.48 22.23
N ALA A 188 12.04 -3.16 22.27
CA ALA A 188 10.85 -2.48 21.77
C ALA A 188 10.68 -2.74 20.27
N LYS A 189 11.73 -2.59 19.45
CA LYS A 189 11.68 -2.93 18.01
C LYS A 189 11.22 -4.35 17.76
N SER A 190 11.73 -5.30 18.53
CA SER A 190 11.33 -6.70 18.40
C SER A 190 9.85 -6.92 18.74
N ALA A 191 9.34 -6.28 19.79
CA ALA A 191 7.94 -6.37 20.17
C ALA A 191 7.00 -5.73 19.15
N TRP A 192 7.36 -4.54 18.63
CA TRP A 192 6.59 -3.86 17.59
C TRP A 192 6.59 -4.64 16.26
N ALA A 193 7.75 -5.17 15.84
CA ALA A 193 7.85 -6.00 14.65
C ALA A 193 7.05 -7.31 14.79
N TYR A 194 7.05 -7.92 15.97
CA TYR A 194 6.24 -9.10 16.25
C TYR A 194 4.75 -8.79 16.11
N LEU A 195 4.26 -7.74 16.76
CA LEU A 195 2.85 -7.34 16.71
C LEU A 195 2.43 -7.03 15.27
N LEU A 196 3.20 -6.22 14.56
CA LEU A 196 2.97 -5.87 13.16
C LEU A 196 2.85 -7.12 12.27
N THR A 197 3.84 -8.02 12.35
CA THR A 197 3.86 -9.24 11.52
C THR A 197 2.64 -10.12 11.81
N ARG A 198 2.23 -10.22 13.07
CA ARG A 198 1.07 -11.02 13.48
C ARG A 198 -0.24 -10.41 12.97
N LEU A 199 -0.38 -9.09 13.05
CA LEU A 199 -1.55 -8.38 12.51
C LEU A 199 -1.63 -8.48 10.99
N GLN A 200 -0.51 -8.29 10.29
CA GLN A 200 -0.45 -8.52 8.84
C GLN A 200 -0.88 -9.94 8.48
N SER A 201 -0.44 -10.95 9.24
CA SER A 201 -0.86 -12.35 9.02
C SER A 201 -2.36 -12.55 9.22
N GLU A 202 -2.97 -11.87 10.20
CA GLU A 202 -4.41 -11.94 10.42
C GLU A 202 -5.20 -11.26 9.31
N VAL A 203 -4.77 -10.07 8.89
CA VAL A 203 -5.40 -9.33 7.78
C VAL A 203 -5.35 -10.14 6.49
N LEU A 204 -4.19 -10.72 6.13
CA LEU A 204 -4.06 -11.58 4.96
C LEU A 204 -4.95 -12.82 5.04
N TYR A 205 -5.10 -13.41 6.23
CA TYR A 205 -5.97 -14.57 6.44
C TYR A 205 -7.44 -14.22 6.16
N GLN A 206 -7.89 -13.07 6.67
CA GLN A 206 -9.27 -12.60 6.44
C GLN A 206 -9.49 -12.13 5.00
N LEU A 207 -8.51 -11.49 4.34
CA LEU A 207 -8.54 -11.16 2.91
C LEU A 207 -8.70 -12.42 2.04
N GLY A 208 -8.18 -13.56 2.49
CA GLY A 208 -8.43 -14.88 1.87
C GLY A 208 -9.84 -15.43 2.08
N GLY A 209 -10.77 -14.63 2.60
CA GLY A 209 -12.17 -15.02 2.83
C GLY A 209 -12.40 -15.86 4.08
N GLN A 210 -11.42 -15.92 4.98
CA GLN A 210 -11.52 -16.69 6.21
C GLN A 210 -12.11 -15.84 7.36
N PRO A 211 -12.84 -16.42 8.31
CA PRO A 211 -13.35 -15.70 9.46
C PRO A 211 -12.22 -15.27 10.41
N PRO A 212 -12.41 -14.19 11.20
CA PRO A 212 -11.43 -13.75 12.19
C PRO A 212 -11.03 -14.86 13.16
N ARG A 213 -9.73 -15.04 13.39
CA ARG A 213 -9.18 -16.00 14.35
C ARG A 213 -9.25 -15.44 15.76
N GLN A 214 -10.39 -15.59 16.43
CA GLN A 214 -10.65 -14.98 17.73
C GLN A 214 -9.59 -15.30 18.79
N GLN A 215 -9.18 -16.57 18.91
CA GLN A 215 -8.13 -16.96 19.87
C GLN A 215 -6.78 -16.30 19.53
N TYR A 216 -6.45 -16.25 18.26
CA TYR A 216 -5.20 -15.59 17.80
C TYR A 216 -5.19 -14.10 18.16
N LEU A 217 -6.30 -13.41 17.96
CA LEU A 217 -6.45 -11.99 18.33
C LEU A 217 -6.43 -11.80 19.86
N ALA A 218 -7.05 -12.69 20.61
CA ALA A 218 -6.98 -12.69 22.07
C ALA A 218 -5.53 -12.90 22.58
N ASP A 219 -4.76 -13.75 21.93
CA ASP A 219 -3.35 -13.96 22.26
C ASP A 219 -2.51 -12.71 21.98
N LEU A 220 -2.84 -11.93 20.94
CA LEU A 220 -2.20 -10.63 20.68
C LEU A 220 -2.56 -9.60 21.77
N VAL A 221 -3.79 -9.55 22.22
CA VAL A 221 -4.18 -8.70 23.36
C VAL A 221 -3.40 -9.08 24.61
N ASN A 222 -3.24 -10.37 24.90
CA ASN A 222 -2.42 -10.84 26.02
C ASN A 222 -0.95 -10.45 25.86
N PHE A 223 -0.41 -10.53 24.64
CA PHE A 223 0.94 -10.05 24.35
C PHE A 223 1.10 -8.55 24.64
N ILE A 224 0.15 -7.72 24.20
CA ILE A 224 0.14 -6.28 24.48
C ILE A 224 0.09 -6.02 25.99
N ARG A 225 -0.80 -6.70 26.71
CA ARG A 225 -0.93 -6.57 28.18
C ARG A 225 0.33 -6.94 28.93
N ASN A 226 1.03 -7.99 28.48
CA ASN A 226 2.29 -8.42 29.10
C ASN A 226 3.46 -7.45 28.79
N ASN A 227 3.30 -6.61 27.78
CA ASN A 227 4.29 -5.62 27.35
C ASN A 227 3.72 -4.18 27.43
N ILE A 228 2.84 -3.91 28.38
CA ILE A 228 2.03 -2.69 28.46
C ILE A 228 2.87 -1.40 28.45
N GLY A 229 4.07 -1.43 29.01
CA GLY A 229 5.00 -0.29 28.98
C GLY A 229 5.50 0.10 27.59
N LEU A 230 5.36 -0.79 26.60
CA LEU A 230 5.72 -0.52 25.21
C LEU A 230 4.51 -0.07 24.38
N PHE A 231 3.28 -0.26 24.88
CA PHE A 231 2.01 -0.02 24.18
C PHE A 231 1.05 0.83 25.03
N GLN A 232 1.55 2.02 25.48
CA GLN A 232 0.79 2.90 26.38
C GLN A 232 -0.52 3.38 25.75
N GLN A 233 -0.53 3.67 24.47
CA GLN A 233 -1.73 4.09 23.72
C GLN A 233 -2.85 3.06 23.83
N TRP A 234 -2.51 1.76 23.78
CA TRP A 234 -3.49 0.73 24.00
C TRP A 234 -4.00 0.74 25.44
N ALA A 235 -3.12 0.91 26.43
CA ALA A 235 -3.50 0.88 27.85
C ALA A 235 -4.54 1.95 28.21
N GLU A 236 -4.45 3.11 27.56
CA GLU A 236 -5.31 4.28 27.80
C GLU A 236 -6.58 4.27 26.95
N SER A 237 -6.68 3.36 25.98
CA SER A 237 -7.76 3.29 24.99
C SER A 237 -9.09 2.73 25.55
N ASP A 238 -10.17 3.04 24.86
CA ASP A 238 -11.48 2.44 25.15
C ASP A 238 -11.50 0.93 24.86
N THR A 239 -10.72 0.48 23.88
CA THR A 239 -10.56 -0.94 23.54
C THR A 239 -9.97 -1.73 24.72
N ALA A 240 -8.99 -1.18 25.45
CA ALA A 240 -8.39 -1.83 26.60
C ALA A 240 -9.40 -2.07 27.73
N LYS A 241 -10.41 -1.20 27.87
CA LYS A 241 -11.48 -1.35 28.87
C LYS A 241 -12.33 -2.61 28.66
N LEU A 242 -12.44 -3.09 27.40
CA LEU A 242 -13.14 -4.35 27.08
C LEU A 242 -12.45 -5.58 27.69
N TYR A 243 -11.14 -5.47 27.94
CA TYR A 243 -10.31 -6.56 28.48
C TYR A 243 -9.92 -6.37 29.94
N THR A 244 -10.37 -5.27 30.55
CA THR A 244 -10.12 -4.99 31.97
C THR A 244 -11.36 -5.39 32.76
N PRO A 245 -11.27 -6.33 33.71
CA PRO A 245 -12.40 -6.68 34.54
C PRO A 245 -12.94 -5.45 35.30
N PRO A 246 -14.25 -5.26 35.39
CA PRO A 246 -14.80 -4.15 36.14
C PRO A 246 -14.37 -4.27 37.61
N VAL A 247 -13.71 -3.24 38.14
CA VAL A 247 -13.35 -3.16 39.54
C VAL A 247 -14.61 -2.71 40.32
N PHE A 248 -15.25 -3.66 40.96
CA PHE A 248 -16.34 -3.32 41.86
C PHE A 248 -15.79 -2.75 43.18
N VAL A 249 -15.95 -1.45 43.36
CA VAL A 249 -15.64 -0.80 44.63
C VAL A 249 -16.93 -0.82 45.46
N ASN A 250 -16.96 -1.64 46.52
CA ASN A 250 -18.03 -1.60 47.51
C ASN A 250 -18.05 -0.25 48.22
N LYS A 251 -18.96 0.64 47.83
CA LYS A 251 -19.21 1.88 48.55
C LYS A 251 -20.00 1.58 49.80
N LYS A 252 -19.64 2.16 50.97
CA LYS A 252 -20.32 2.01 52.24
C LYS A 252 -21.85 2.30 52.19
N GLU A 253 -22.29 3.00 51.13
CA GLU A 253 -23.67 3.41 50.91
C GLU A 253 -24.45 2.46 49.98
N ALA A 254 -23.81 1.41 49.45
CA ALA A 254 -24.48 0.44 48.60
C ALA A 254 -25.31 -0.54 49.46
N GLN A 255 -26.61 -0.61 49.21
CA GLN A 255 -27.54 -1.51 49.90
C GLN A 255 -27.46 -2.98 49.43
N GLY A 256 -26.25 -3.48 49.14
CA GLY A 256 -26.04 -4.87 48.74
C GLY A 256 -24.54 -5.18 48.58
N TYR A 257 -24.15 -6.40 48.97
CA TYR A 257 -22.83 -6.96 48.70
C TYR A 257 -22.93 -7.79 47.41
N PHE A 258 -22.15 -7.40 46.42
CA PHE A 258 -21.93 -8.22 45.22
C PHE A 258 -20.59 -8.96 45.41
N PHE A 259 -20.68 -10.29 45.46
CA PHE A 259 -19.51 -11.18 45.54
C PHE A 259 -19.10 -11.61 44.14
#